data_319b2d93ea190498bfb5db3e1ca2fdcc
#
_entry.id   319b2d93ea190498bfb5db3e1ca2fdcc
#
_cell.length_a   1.000
_cell.length_b   1.000
_cell.length_c   1.000
_cell.angle_alpha   90.00
_cell.angle_beta   90.00
_cell.angle_gamma   90.00
#
_symmetry.space_group_name_H-M   'P 1'
#
loop_
_entity.id
_entity.type
_entity.pdbx_description
1 polymer ?
#
loop_
_entity_poly.entity_id
_entity_poly.type
_entity_poly.pdbx_seq_one_letter_code
_entity_poly.pdbx_strand_id
1 'polypeptide(L)'
;MTVTGGFLIAGGGTGGHVFPALALADELRRRRPDAAIVFVGTRNGLEAELVPRAGWPLEFVRAKGIVGKGLTARLRGLAELPLAFADSMRLLTRHAPSAVVGVGGYSSGPVVASAWVRRVPTVIHESNAVPGLTNRLLARIATRVAVGTPGAASTLRGAAVTGNPVREQFFHAPSLVGRAKERRFRVLVVGGSQGAQILNRVLPEALAAVGARGVPFDAVHQAGRGRADAVAGAYRAQGLGPDRVTVAEFLEDMPAAFAAADLVVARSGAMTAAEVAAAGRPSLLVPFAAATHGHQEANARALADAGAAVVVLETDAGAARVADEVVGLLSDPLRLLAMGEAARRAAVPGAASKLADVVLNAARRAP
;
A
#
# COMPACT_ATOMS: atom_id res chain seq x y z
N MET A 1 25.39 4.34 -22.89
CA MET A 1 26.16 4.58 -21.65
C MET A 1 25.70 3.60 -20.60
N THR A 2 26.60 2.75 -20.12
CA THR A 2 26.34 1.86 -18.97
C THR A 2 26.28 2.70 -17.71
N VAL A 3 25.19 2.59 -16.95
CA VAL A 3 25.06 3.24 -15.63
C VAL A 3 26.03 2.54 -14.67
N THR A 4 27.14 3.19 -14.31
CA THR A 4 28.07 2.71 -13.30
C THR A 4 27.66 3.32 -11.96
N GLY A 5 27.34 2.51 -10.97
CA GLY A 5 26.96 2.95 -9.64
C GLY A 5 25.63 2.33 -9.16
N GLY A 6 25.37 2.47 -7.85
CA GLY A 6 24.21 1.89 -7.19
C GLY A 6 22.99 2.82 -7.17
N PHE A 7 21.98 2.39 -6.41
CA PHE A 7 20.73 3.13 -6.18
C PHE A 7 20.48 3.28 -4.68
N LEU A 8 20.04 4.46 -4.24
CA LEU A 8 19.49 4.64 -2.91
C LEU A 8 17.97 4.73 -3.02
N ILE A 9 17.25 3.93 -2.24
CA ILE A 9 15.78 3.94 -2.17
C ILE A 9 15.37 4.44 -0.81
N ALA A 10 14.86 5.66 -0.75
CA ALA A 10 14.48 6.35 0.48
C ALA A 10 12.97 6.32 0.68
N GLY A 11 12.55 5.78 1.81
CA GLY A 11 11.13 5.73 2.17
C GLY A 11 10.88 4.81 3.34
N GLY A 12 9.68 4.87 3.90
CA GLY A 12 9.33 4.02 5.02
C GLY A 12 8.18 4.57 5.86
N GLY A 13 8.13 4.13 7.11
CA GLY A 13 7.07 4.43 8.06
C GLY A 13 5.90 3.45 7.97
N THR A 14 5.38 3.17 6.80
CA THR A 14 4.23 2.28 6.59
C THR A 14 4.47 1.27 5.48
N GLY A 15 3.71 0.17 5.47
CA GLY A 15 3.77 -0.83 4.39
C GLY A 15 3.49 -0.24 3.00
N GLY A 16 2.66 0.80 2.93
CA GLY A 16 2.35 1.51 1.67
C GLY A 16 3.56 2.14 0.98
N HIS A 17 4.65 2.40 1.70
CA HIS A 17 5.91 2.89 1.14
C HIS A 17 6.96 1.78 1.01
N VAL A 18 6.99 0.83 1.96
CA VAL A 18 8.02 -0.21 1.99
C VAL A 18 7.81 -1.25 0.89
N PHE A 19 6.58 -1.73 0.67
CA PHE A 19 6.33 -2.77 -0.34
C PHE A 19 6.60 -2.31 -1.78
N PRO A 20 6.20 -1.10 -2.24
CA PRO A 20 6.61 -0.59 -3.55
C PRO A 20 8.13 -0.46 -3.71
N ALA A 21 8.82 -0.06 -2.62
CA ALA A 21 10.27 0.06 -2.62
C ALA A 21 10.95 -1.31 -2.78
N LEU A 22 10.47 -2.34 -2.09
CA LEU A 22 10.97 -3.70 -2.21
C LEU A 22 10.77 -4.24 -3.63
N ALA A 23 9.56 -4.11 -4.18
CA ALA A 23 9.26 -4.55 -5.54
C ALA A 23 10.11 -3.83 -6.60
N LEU A 24 10.38 -2.53 -6.41
CA LEU A 24 11.32 -1.79 -7.25
C LEU A 24 12.75 -2.31 -7.11
N ALA A 25 13.21 -2.58 -5.89
CA ALA A 25 14.56 -3.08 -5.64
C ALA A 25 14.79 -4.44 -6.29
N ASP A 26 13.82 -5.35 -6.18
CA ASP A 26 13.87 -6.66 -6.82
C ASP A 26 13.97 -6.52 -8.36
N GLU A 27 13.18 -5.65 -8.95
CA GLU A 27 13.21 -5.40 -10.39
C GLU A 27 14.51 -4.71 -10.84
N LEU A 28 15.03 -3.75 -10.08
CA LEU A 28 16.34 -3.14 -10.35
C LEU A 28 17.47 -4.16 -10.24
N ARG A 29 17.46 -5.05 -9.25
CA ARG A 29 18.44 -6.13 -9.09
C ARG A 29 18.40 -7.11 -10.27
N ARG A 30 17.19 -7.47 -10.71
CA ARG A 30 17.01 -8.35 -11.89
C ARG A 30 17.62 -7.75 -13.15
N ARG A 31 17.49 -6.43 -13.37
CA ARG A 31 18.01 -5.73 -14.56
C ARG A 31 19.49 -5.31 -14.43
N ARG A 32 19.93 -5.10 -13.22
CA ARG A 32 21.28 -4.63 -12.90
C ARG A 32 21.84 -5.43 -11.72
N PRO A 33 22.22 -6.70 -11.95
CA PRO A 33 22.72 -7.59 -10.91
C PRO A 33 23.92 -7.03 -10.13
N ASP A 34 24.78 -6.27 -10.82
CA ASP A 34 26.00 -5.69 -10.25
C ASP A 34 25.78 -4.36 -9.51
N ALA A 35 24.59 -3.76 -9.61
CA ALA A 35 24.31 -2.48 -8.96
C ALA A 35 24.07 -2.65 -7.46
N ALA A 36 24.78 -1.88 -6.64
CA ALA A 36 24.48 -1.79 -5.22
C ALA A 36 23.14 -1.09 -5.00
N ILE A 37 22.23 -1.74 -4.28
CA ILE A 37 20.93 -1.16 -3.90
C ILE A 37 20.88 -1.07 -2.39
N VAL A 38 20.72 0.14 -1.87
CA VAL A 38 20.70 0.41 -0.43
C VAL A 38 19.42 1.19 -0.09
N PHE A 39 18.72 0.71 0.91
CA PHE A 39 17.55 1.41 1.44
C PHE A 39 17.96 2.47 2.46
N VAL A 40 17.17 3.53 2.54
CA VAL A 40 17.34 4.60 3.54
C VAL A 40 16.01 4.81 4.24
N GLY A 41 15.99 4.56 5.53
CA GLY A 41 14.79 4.63 6.37
C GLY A 41 15.03 5.30 7.70
N THR A 42 14.11 5.06 8.63
CA THR A 42 14.17 5.50 10.03
C THR A 42 14.18 4.28 10.96
N ARG A 43 14.71 4.41 12.16
CA ARG A 43 14.81 3.29 13.12
C ARG A 43 13.46 2.80 13.64
N ASN A 44 12.42 3.64 13.57
CA ASN A 44 11.10 3.38 14.17
C ASN A 44 10.01 3.05 13.13
N GLY A 45 10.36 2.96 11.84
CA GLY A 45 9.43 2.61 10.78
C GLY A 45 9.41 1.11 10.50
N LEU A 46 8.39 0.65 9.76
CA LEU A 46 8.28 -0.75 9.33
C LEU A 46 9.46 -1.19 8.45
N GLU A 47 10.13 -0.26 7.80
CA GLU A 47 11.33 -0.52 7.01
C GLU A 47 12.45 -1.15 7.82
N ALA A 48 12.58 -0.79 9.12
CA ALA A 48 13.60 -1.32 10.00
C ALA A 48 13.51 -2.84 10.20
N GLU A 49 12.32 -3.41 10.06
CA GLU A 49 12.05 -4.84 10.16
C GLU A 49 11.98 -5.50 8.77
N LEU A 50 11.18 -4.92 7.85
CA LEU A 50 10.84 -5.56 6.59
C LEU A 50 11.98 -5.56 5.57
N VAL A 51 12.79 -4.50 5.51
CA VAL A 51 13.88 -4.39 4.53
C VAL A 51 14.98 -5.41 4.81
N PRO A 52 15.50 -5.55 6.06
CA PRO A 52 16.48 -6.61 6.37
C PRO A 52 15.91 -8.02 6.20
N ARG A 53 14.64 -8.26 6.57
CA ARG A 53 13.99 -9.56 6.32
C ARG A 53 13.92 -9.94 4.84
N ALA A 54 13.80 -8.94 3.96
CA ALA A 54 13.85 -9.14 2.52
C ALA A 54 15.28 -9.25 1.95
N GLY A 55 16.31 -9.27 2.81
CA GLY A 55 17.72 -9.43 2.42
C GLY A 55 18.36 -8.16 1.83
N TRP A 56 17.78 -6.98 2.06
CA TRP A 56 18.29 -5.73 1.55
C TRP A 56 19.07 -4.94 2.63
N PRO A 57 20.20 -4.28 2.28
CA PRO A 57 20.91 -3.38 3.18
C PRO A 57 20.07 -2.13 3.47
N LEU A 58 20.07 -1.72 4.74
CA LEU A 58 19.32 -0.58 5.24
C LEU A 58 20.22 0.37 6.03
N GLU A 59 20.25 1.62 5.63
CA GLU A 59 20.86 2.74 6.32
C GLU A 59 19.81 3.62 6.98
N PHE A 60 20.18 4.36 8.03
CA PHE A 60 19.23 5.17 8.78
C PHE A 60 19.58 6.66 8.72
N VAL A 61 18.52 7.48 8.62
CA VAL A 61 18.58 8.93 8.78
C VAL A 61 17.70 9.37 9.95
N ARG A 62 18.06 10.46 10.59
CA ARG A 62 17.31 11.06 11.70
C ARG A 62 16.16 11.89 11.15
N ALA A 63 15.07 11.24 10.74
CA ALA A 63 13.89 11.93 10.25
C ALA A 63 12.65 11.53 11.05
N LYS A 64 11.82 12.51 11.40
CA LYS A 64 10.54 12.33 12.10
C LYS A 64 9.39 12.98 11.34
N GLY A 65 8.18 12.43 11.54
CA GLY A 65 6.96 12.99 10.95
C GLY A 65 6.63 14.37 11.54
N ILE A 66 6.38 15.31 10.65
CA ILE A 66 6.00 16.70 11.00
C ILE A 66 4.48 16.88 10.84
N VAL A 67 3.85 16.17 9.90
CA VAL A 67 2.43 16.30 9.56
C VAL A 67 1.55 15.45 10.48
N GLY A 68 0.40 15.99 10.88
CA GLY A 68 -0.59 15.28 11.71
C GLY A 68 -0.24 15.17 13.21
N LYS A 69 0.78 15.90 13.69
CA LYS A 69 1.22 15.92 15.10
C LYS A 69 1.07 17.30 15.74
N GLY A 70 0.97 17.33 17.07
CA GLY A 70 0.89 18.56 17.84
C GLY A 70 2.11 19.48 17.64
N LEU A 71 1.99 20.74 18.07
CA LEU A 71 3.00 21.80 17.84
C LEU A 71 4.41 21.42 18.30
N THR A 72 4.53 20.80 19.49
CA THR A 72 5.83 20.36 20.05
C THR A 72 6.51 19.29 19.19
N ALA A 73 5.75 18.35 18.65
CA ALA A 73 6.28 17.31 17.77
C ALA A 73 6.69 17.88 16.39
N ARG A 74 5.96 18.89 15.89
CA ARG A 74 6.34 19.63 14.68
C ARG A 74 7.65 20.38 14.86
N LEU A 75 7.82 21.11 15.98
CA LEU A 75 9.06 21.82 16.27
C LEU A 75 10.27 20.88 16.40
N ARG A 76 10.11 19.74 17.08
CA ARG A 76 11.15 18.69 17.14
C ARG A 76 11.48 18.12 15.76
N GLY A 77 10.47 17.84 14.93
CA GLY A 77 10.70 17.37 13.57
C GLY A 77 11.45 18.37 12.70
N LEU A 78 11.15 19.67 12.83
CA LEU A 78 11.88 20.75 12.15
C LEU A 78 13.33 20.88 12.64
N ALA A 79 13.56 20.77 13.95
CA ALA A 79 14.90 20.82 14.55
C ALA A 79 15.79 19.63 14.11
N GLU A 80 15.20 18.49 13.75
CA GLU A 80 15.93 17.32 13.25
C GLU A 80 16.25 17.38 11.74
N LEU A 81 15.62 18.28 10.97
CA LEU A 81 15.85 18.38 9.52
C LEU A 81 17.32 18.62 9.14
N PRO A 82 18.08 19.54 9.81
CA PRO A 82 19.50 19.73 9.51
C PRO A 82 20.33 18.45 9.73
N LEU A 83 19.99 17.69 10.77
CA LEU A 83 20.66 16.43 11.08
C LEU A 83 20.32 15.34 10.04
N ALA A 84 19.05 15.26 9.65
CA ALA A 84 18.61 14.34 8.59
C ALA A 84 19.28 14.68 7.25
N PHE A 85 19.45 15.96 6.96
CA PHE A 85 20.17 16.41 5.76
C PHE A 85 21.66 16.04 5.83
N ALA A 86 22.33 16.28 6.97
CA ALA A 86 23.72 15.89 7.17
C ALA A 86 23.95 14.37 7.06
N ASP A 87 23.04 13.56 7.64
CA ASP A 87 23.07 12.11 7.50
C ASP A 87 22.92 11.70 6.02
N SER A 88 21.96 12.32 5.31
CA SER A 88 21.74 12.06 3.88
C SER A 88 22.95 12.41 3.03
N MET A 89 23.60 13.55 3.30
CA MET A 89 24.82 13.97 2.61
C MET A 89 25.97 12.97 2.81
N ARG A 90 26.14 12.43 4.02
CA ARG A 90 27.14 11.38 4.31
C ARG A 90 26.85 10.09 3.53
N LEU A 91 25.58 9.67 3.48
CA LEU A 91 25.16 8.48 2.71
C LEU A 91 25.42 8.67 1.22
N LEU A 92 25.09 9.82 0.65
CA LEU A 92 25.37 10.15 -0.74
C LEU A 92 26.86 10.13 -1.06
N THR A 93 27.71 10.60 -0.15
CA THR A 93 29.17 10.54 -0.32
C THR A 93 29.68 9.10 -0.25
N ARG A 94 29.17 8.30 0.72
CA ARG A 94 29.60 6.92 0.93
C ARG A 94 29.23 6.01 -0.24
N HIS A 95 27.98 6.10 -0.71
CA HIS A 95 27.43 5.17 -1.70
C HIS A 95 27.54 5.66 -3.14
N ALA A 96 27.82 6.96 -3.37
CA ALA A 96 27.92 7.59 -4.69
C ALA A 96 26.87 7.07 -5.70
N PRO A 97 25.55 7.14 -5.38
CA PRO A 97 24.53 6.51 -6.19
C PRO A 97 24.35 7.18 -7.54
N SER A 98 24.03 6.39 -8.57
CA SER A 98 23.66 6.88 -9.91
C SER A 98 22.27 7.53 -9.92
N ALA A 99 21.39 7.14 -9.01
CA ALA A 99 20.11 7.79 -8.78
C ALA A 99 19.59 7.52 -7.35
N VAL A 100 18.75 8.44 -6.88
CA VAL A 100 18.03 8.34 -5.61
C VAL A 100 16.54 8.27 -5.89
N VAL A 101 15.87 7.29 -5.28
CA VAL A 101 14.42 7.11 -5.42
C VAL A 101 13.75 7.41 -4.07
N GLY A 102 12.81 8.34 -4.06
CA GLY A 102 11.93 8.62 -2.93
C GLY A 102 10.56 7.97 -3.14
N VAL A 103 10.18 7.03 -2.28
CA VAL A 103 8.88 6.35 -2.34
C VAL A 103 7.87 6.88 -1.33
N GLY A 104 8.19 8.00 -0.67
CA GLY A 104 7.37 8.59 0.38
C GLY A 104 7.84 8.23 1.79
N GLY A 105 7.13 8.73 2.79
CA GLY A 105 7.57 8.64 4.18
C GLY A 105 8.55 9.74 4.60
N TYR A 106 8.96 9.70 5.86
CA TYR A 106 9.71 10.81 6.48
C TYR A 106 11.18 10.89 6.02
N SER A 107 11.80 9.76 5.71
CA SER A 107 13.18 9.70 5.22
C SER A 107 13.33 10.19 3.79
N SER A 108 12.29 10.07 2.97
CA SER A 108 12.32 10.43 1.55
C SER A 108 12.65 11.92 1.34
N GLY A 109 12.05 12.83 2.13
CA GLY A 109 12.25 14.26 2.01
C GLY A 109 13.72 14.70 2.08
N PRO A 110 14.42 14.49 3.19
CA PRO A 110 15.82 14.88 3.34
C PRO A 110 16.75 14.22 2.34
N VAL A 111 16.55 12.91 2.04
CA VAL A 111 17.43 12.16 1.14
C VAL A 111 17.32 12.66 -0.29
N VAL A 112 16.10 12.83 -0.81
CA VAL A 112 15.87 13.33 -2.17
C VAL A 112 16.32 14.79 -2.30
N ALA A 113 16.05 15.65 -1.31
CA ALA A 113 16.52 17.04 -1.31
C ALA A 113 18.05 17.12 -1.29
N SER A 114 18.73 16.30 -0.50
CA SER A 114 20.20 16.22 -0.47
C SER A 114 20.78 15.75 -1.81
N ALA A 115 20.14 14.75 -2.44
CA ALA A 115 20.52 14.25 -3.75
C ALA A 115 20.39 15.34 -4.82
N TRP A 116 19.31 16.11 -4.78
CA TRP A 116 19.11 17.24 -5.68
C TRP A 116 20.22 18.31 -5.52
N VAL A 117 20.57 18.69 -4.31
CA VAL A 117 21.69 19.62 -4.03
C VAL A 117 23.01 19.10 -4.59
N ARG A 118 23.24 17.78 -4.51
CA ARG A 118 24.44 17.11 -5.05
C ARG A 118 24.36 16.84 -6.56
N ARG A 119 23.29 17.28 -7.24
CA ARG A 119 23.02 16.99 -8.65
C ARG A 119 22.97 15.51 -9.01
N VAL A 120 22.69 14.65 -8.02
CA VAL A 120 22.40 13.23 -8.24
C VAL A 120 20.97 13.12 -8.79
N PRO A 121 20.73 12.38 -9.88
CA PRO A 121 19.39 12.17 -10.42
C PRO A 121 18.42 11.65 -9.36
N THR A 122 17.23 12.26 -9.32
CA THR A 122 16.20 11.92 -8.34
C THR A 122 14.91 11.48 -9.01
N VAL A 123 14.31 10.43 -8.48
CA VAL A 123 12.98 9.97 -8.87
C VAL A 123 12.11 9.96 -7.63
N ILE A 124 10.87 10.44 -7.72
CA ILE A 124 9.87 10.22 -6.67
C ILE A 124 8.76 9.33 -7.20
N HIS A 125 8.23 8.48 -6.32
CA HIS A 125 7.04 7.68 -6.59
C HIS A 125 5.95 8.03 -5.58
N GLU A 126 4.75 8.39 -6.07
CA GLU A 126 3.57 8.62 -5.26
C GLU A 126 2.56 7.50 -5.47
N SER A 127 2.29 6.76 -4.42
CA SER A 127 1.38 5.62 -4.49
C SER A 127 -0.10 5.99 -4.38
N ASN A 128 -0.44 7.09 -3.70
CA ASN A 128 -1.83 7.49 -3.46
C ASN A 128 -2.42 8.28 -4.61
N ALA A 129 -3.74 8.28 -4.72
CA ALA A 129 -4.47 9.10 -5.69
C ALA A 129 -4.34 10.61 -5.40
N VAL A 130 -4.23 10.99 -4.11
CA VAL A 130 -3.93 12.35 -3.66
C VAL A 130 -2.51 12.40 -3.14
N PRO A 131 -1.61 13.16 -3.80
CA PRO A 131 -0.21 13.22 -3.39
C PRO A 131 0.00 13.83 -2.01
N GLY A 132 0.88 13.20 -1.22
CA GLY A 132 1.31 13.73 0.07
C GLY A 132 2.12 15.03 -0.08
N LEU A 133 2.11 15.87 0.98
CA LEU A 133 2.80 17.16 0.97
C LEU A 133 4.28 17.05 0.59
N THR A 134 4.98 16.07 1.14
CA THR A 134 6.41 15.83 0.85
C THR A 134 6.62 15.59 -0.66
N ASN A 135 5.85 14.69 -1.27
CA ASN A 135 5.97 14.39 -2.69
C ASN A 135 5.55 15.58 -3.56
N ARG A 136 4.55 16.37 -3.15
CA ARG A 136 4.17 17.61 -3.85
C ARG A 136 5.31 18.64 -3.88
N LEU A 137 6.06 18.77 -2.80
CA LEU A 137 7.23 19.67 -2.74
C LEU A 137 8.40 19.11 -3.55
N LEU A 138 8.72 17.83 -3.36
CA LEU A 138 9.80 17.16 -4.06
C LEU A 138 9.58 17.07 -5.58
N ALA A 139 8.34 16.97 -6.05
CA ALA A 139 8.01 16.94 -7.47
C ALA A 139 8.50 18.18 -8.25
N ARG A 140 8.73 19.31 -7.54
CA ARG A 140 9.22 20.55 -8.15
C ARG A 140 10.72 20.50 -8.47
N ILE A 141 11.46 19.63 -7.80
CA ILE A 141 12.93 19.52 -7.90
C ILE A 141 13.40 18.16 -8.40
N ALA A 142 12.54 17.15 -8.37
CA ALA A 142 12.88 15.80 -8.81
C ALA A 142 13.15 15.75 -10.32
N THR A 143 14.15 14.96 -10.73
CA THR A 143 14.48 14.72 -12.14
C THR A 143 13.32 14.04 -12.87
N ARG A 144 12.62 13.13 -12.19
CA ARG A 144 11.42 12.42 -12.70
C ARG A 144 10.42 12.19 -11.58
N VAL A 145 9.16 12.18 -11.96
CA VAL A 145 8.03 11.87 -11.09
C VAL A 145 7.29 10.67 -11.66
N ALA A 146 7.08 9.66 -10.85
CA ALA A 146 6.25 8.50 -11.15
C ALA A 146 5.07 8.46 -10.19
N VAL A 147 3.93 7.98 -10.65
CA VAL A 147 2.70 7.91 -9.83
C VAL A 147 1.98 6.58 -10.03
N GLY A 148 1.32 6.13 -8.97
CA GLY A 148 0.54 4.89 -8.96
C GLY A 148 -0.80 5.00 -9.67
N THR A 149 -1.35 6.22 -9.79
CA THR A 149 -2.71 6.43 -10.32
C THR A 149 -2.78 7.63 -11.26
N PRO A 150 -3.71 7.63 -12.24
CA PRO A 150 -3.98 8.81 -13.08
C PRO A 150 -4.39 10.05 -12.28
N GLY A 151 -5.12 9.87 -11.16
CA GLY A 151 -5.52 10.97 -10.28
C GLY A 151 -4.34 11.73 -9.70
N ALA A 152 -3.25 11.04 -9.31
CA ALA A 152 -2.04 11.69 -8.86
C ALA A 152 -1.31 12.42 -10.01
N ALA A 153 -1.34 11.87 -11.22
CA ALA A 153 -0.72 12.49 -12.40
C ALA A 153 -1.32 13.85 -12.75
N SER A 154 -2.63 14.03 -12.57
CA SER A 154 -3.30 15.32 -12.82
C SER A 154 -2.82 16.43 -11.88
N THR A 155 -2.34 16.05 -10.68
CA THR A 155 -1.86 16.99 -9.66
C THR A 155 -0.34 17.23 -9.74
N LEU A 156 0.43 16.23 -10.17
CA LEU A 156 1.88 16.30 -10.27
C LEU A 156 2.30 16.43 -11.73
N ARG A 157 2.58 17.67 -12.14
CA ARG A 157 2.90 18.00 -13.54
C ARG A 157 4.07 17.16 -14.08
N GLY A 158 3.88 16.55 -15.25
CA GLY A 158 4.91 15.75 -15.93
C GLY A 158 5.15 14.37 -15.29
N ALA A 159 4.25 13.93 -14.40
CA ALA A 159 4.35 12.61 -13.80
C ALA A 159 4.02 11.50 -14.80
N ALA A 160 4.81 10.44 -14.77
CA ALA A 160 4.55 9.21 -15.53
C ALA A 160 3.67 8.28 -14.68
N VAL A 161 2.56 7.80 -15.23
CA VAL A 161 1.73 6.78 -14.59
C VAL A 161 2.39 5.41 -14.76
N THR A 162 3.01 4.93 -13.70
CA THR A 162 3.67 3.61 -13.67
C THR A 162 2.80 2.54 -13.05
N GLY A 163 1.78 2.91 -12.30
CA GLY A 163 1.08 2.03 -11.39
C GLY A 163 1.80 1.88 -10.05
N ASN A 164 1.14 1.24 -9.10
CA ASN A 164 1.74 0.86 -7.83
C ASN A 164 2.41 -0.53 -7.96
N PRO A 165 3.70 -0.66 -7.68
CA PRO A 165 4.39 -1.95 -7.68
C PRO A 165 3.78 -2.90 -6.65
N VAL A 166 3.06 -3.91 -7.09
CA VAL A 166 2.57 -5.03 -6.30
C VAL A 166 3.28 -6.30 -6.69
N ARG A 167 3.30 -7.28 -5.80
CA ARG A 167 3.90 -8.59 -6.07
C ARG A 167 3.19 -9.29 -7.22
N GLU A 168 3.95 -9.91 -8.11
CA GLU A 168 3.43 -10.57 -9.32
C GLU A 168 2.36 -11.62 -9.01
N GLN A 169 2.49 -12.31 -7.88
CA GLN A 169 1.57 -13.36 -7.44
C GLN A 169 0.11 -12.88 -7.31
N PHE A 170 -0.15 -11.59 -7.07
CA PHE A 170 -1.53 -11.08 -7.03
C PHE A 170 -2.21 -11.17 -8.40
N PHE A 171 -1.47 -11.01 -9.49
CA PHE A 171 -2.01 -11.12 -10.85
C PHE A 171 -2.36 -12.55 -11.24
N HIS A 172 -1.83 -13.55 -10.53
CA HIS A 172 -2.12 -14.96 -10.75
C HIS A 172 -3.40 -15.43 -10.05
N ALA A 173 -4.10 -14.57 -9.35
CA ALA A 173 -5.37 -14.91 -8.69
C ALA A 173 -6.39 -15.41 -9.75
N PRO A 174 -7.02 -16.59 -9.55
CA PRO A 174 -7.95 -17.15 -10.53
C PRO A 174 -9.19 -16.25 -10.66
N SER A 175 -9.82 -16.28 -11.84
CA SER A 175 -11.10 -15.61 -12.05
C SER A 175 -12.18 -16.16 -11.11
N LEU A 176 -13.18 -15.34 -10.83
CA LEU A 176 -14.38 -15.75 -10.10
C LEU A 176 -15.35 -16.57 -10.99
N VAL A 177 -15.13 -16.56 -12.31
CA VAL A 177 -15.91 -17.36 -13.27
C VAL A 177 -15.77 -18.85 -12.95
N GLY A 178 -16.90 -19.55 -12.91
CA GLY A 178 -16.92 -21.00 -12.69
C GLY A 178 -16.69 -21.45 -11.25
N ARG A 179 -16.60 -20.55 -10.28
CA ARG A 179 -16.59 -20.96 -8.87
C ARG A 179 -17.94 -21.61 -8.52
N ALA A 180 -17.87 -22.78 -7.88
CA ALA A 180 -19.05 -23.59 -7.59
C ALA A 180 -20.13 -22.80 -6.82
N LYS A 181 -21.39 -22.84 -7.31
CA LYS A 181 -22.52 -22.10 -6.72
C LYS A 181 -22.92 -22.59 -5.32
N GLU A 182 -22.59 -23.84 -4.99
CA GLU A 182 -22.99 -24.49 -3.74
C GLU A 182 -21.98 -24.37 -2.59
N ARG A 183 -20.84 -23.70 -2.82
CA ARG A 183 -19.83 -23.50 -1.78
C ARG A 183 -20.11 -22.26 -0.93
N ARG A 184 -19.53 -22.22 0.26
CA ARG A 184 -19.51 -21.01 1.08
C ARG A 184 -18.68 -19.91 0.42
N PHE A 185 -19.14 -18.67 0.49
CA PHE A 185 -18.35 -17.51 0.05
C PHE A 185 -17.16 -17.29 0.98
N ARG A 186 -16.04 -16.90 0.43
CA ARG A 186 -14.83 -16.57 1.20
C ARG A 186 -14.66 -15.06 1.31
N VAL A 187 -14.84 -14.55 2.53
CA VAL A 187 -14.67 -13.13 2.85
C VAL A 187 -13.27 -12.92 3.44
N LEU A 188 -12.47 -12.08 2.80
CA LEU A 188 -11.17 -11.67 3.31
C LEU A 188 -11.28 -10.28 3.92
N VAL A 189 -10.94 -10.14 5.21
CA VAL A 189 -10.91 -8.85 5.91
C VAL A 189 -9.46 -8.42 6.10
N VAL A 190 -9.09 -7.25 5.53
CA VAL A 190 -7.71 -6.73 5.57
C VAL A 190 -7.66 -5.41 6.33
N GLY A 191 -7.19 -5.48 7.58
CA GLY A 191 -6.97 -4.30 8.43
C GLY A 191 -5.66 -3.54 8.13
N GLY A 192 -4.75 -4.15 7.34
CA GLY A 192 -3.39 -3.66 7.16
C GLY A 192 -2.46 -4.02 8.34
N SER A 193 -1.17 -3.67 8.26
CA SER A 193 -0.15 -4.07 9.24
C SER A 193 -0.42 -3.58 10.67
N GLN A 194 -1.11 -2.44 10.82
CA GLN A 194 -1.50 -1.88 12.11
C GLN A 194 -2.88 -2.35 12.58
N GLY A 195 -3.59 -3.12 11.74
CA GLY A 195 -5.00 -3.44 11.94
C GLY A 195 -5.91 -2.23 11.76
N ALA A 196 -7.19 -2.46 11.53
CA ALA A 196 -8.22 -1.43 11.40
C ALA A 196 -9.23 -1.55 12.55
N GLN A 197 -9.19 -0.63 13.52
CA GLN A 197 -10.07 -0.68 14.70
C GLN A 197 -11.55 -0.78 14.32
N ILE A 198 -11.99 -0.03 13.32
CA ILE A 198 -13.37 -0.05 12.85
C ILE A 198 -13.75 -1.44 12.31
N LEU A 199 -12.90 -2.07 11.49
CA LEU A 199 -13.17 -3.40 10.95
C LEU A 199 -13.18 -4.44 12.08
N ASN A 200 -12.18 -4.38 12.98
CA ASN A 200 -12.11 -5.28 14.14
C ASN A 200 -13.35 -5.19 15.03
N ARG A 201 -13.95 -3.99 15.17
CA ARG A 201 -15.14 -3.75 16.00
C ARG A 201 -16.43 -4.17 15.29
N VAL A 202 -16.56 -3.84 14.00
CA VAL A 202 -17.83 -3.91 13.28
C VAL A 202 -18.06 -5.29 12.65
N LEU A 203 -17.00 -5.92 12.12
CA LEU A 203 -17.15 -7.15 11.35
C LEU A 203 -17.67 -8.35 12.13
N PRO A 204 -17.36 -8.54 13.43
CA PRO A 204 -17.94 -9.66 14.16
C PRO A 204 -19.47 -9.66 14.16
N GLU A 205 -20.11 -8.54 14.48
CA GLU A 205 -21.56 -8.38 14.46
C GLU A 205 -22.12 -8.39 13.02
N ALA A 206 -21.46 -7.71 12.08
CA ALA A 206 -21.89 -7.65 10.69
C ALA A 206 -21.90 -9.04 10.03
N LEU A 207 -20.86 -9.85 10.22
CA LEU A 207 -20.80 -11.19 9.63
C LEU A 207 -21.76 -12.17 10.32
N ALA A 208 -22.04 -12.00 11.62
CA ALA A 208 -23.08 -12.75 12.27
C ALA A 208 -24.47 -12.45 11.65
N ALA A 209 -24.77 -11.17 11.39
CA ALA A 209 -25.97 -10.77 10.70
C ALA A 209 -26.06 -11.29 9.26
N VAL A 210 -24.93 -11.38 8.54
CA VAL A 210 -24.84 -12.02 7.21
C VAL A 210 -25.24 -13.50 7.30
N GLY A 211 -24.69 -14.24 8.27
CA GLY A 211 -25.01 -15.64 8.51
C GLY A 211 -26.50 -15.86 8.91
N ALA A 212 -27.04 -14.99 9.76
CA ALA A 212 -28.44 -15.02 10.17
C ALA A 212 -29.44 -14.79 9.01
N ARG A 213 -28.99 -14.08 7.95
CA ARG A 213 -29.76 -13.91 6.70
C ARG A 213 -29.60 -15.07 5.71
N GLY A 214 -28.98 -16.17 6.13
CA GLY A 214 -28.86 -17.39 5.31
C GLY A 214 -27.76 -17.36 4.26
N VAL A 215 -26.87 -16.36 4.24
CA VAL A 215 -25.73 -16.33 3.32
C VAL A 215 -24.60 -17.19 3.85
N PRO A 216 -24.24 -18.32 3.18
CA PRO A 216 -23.16 -19.19 3.65
C PRO A 216 -21.80 -18.57 3.34
N PHE A 217 -20.97 -18.37 4.36
CA PHE A 217 -19.61 -17.81 4.18
C PHE A 217 -18.62 -18.46 5.15
N ASP A 218 -17.34 -18.34 4.82
CA ASP A 218 -16.20 -18.48 5.70
C ASP A 218 -15.38 -17.18 5.62
N ALA A 219 -14.70 -16.77 6.69
CA ALA A 219 -13.94 -15.53 6.69
C ALA A 219 -12.51 -15.72 7.21
N VAL A 220 -11.59 -14.95 6.65
CA VAL A 220 -10.24 -14.75 7.17
C VAL A 220 -10.08 -13.27 7.52
N HIS A 221 -9.73 -12.97 8.77
CA HIS A 221 -9.61 -11.60 9.26
C HIS A 221 -8.20 -11.29 9.75
N GLN A 222 -7.49 -10.40 9.05
CA GLN A 222 -6.23 -9.82 9.50
C GLN A 222 -6.50 -8.68 10.49
N ALA A 223 -6.37 -8.97 11.78
CA ALA A 223 -6.74 -8.06 12.86
C ALA A 223 -5.64 -7.01 13.20
N GLY A 224 -4.39 -7.27 12.81
CA GLY A 224 -3.22 -6.48 13.18
C GLY A 224 -2.55 -6.96 14.47
N ARG A 225 -1.30 -6.54 14.67
CA ARG A 225 -0.42 -7.00 15.75
C ARG A 225 -1.07 -6.84 17.14
N GLY A 226 -1.04 -7.89 17.96
CA GLY A 226 -1.55 -7.93 19.32
C GLY A 226 -3.08 -7.87 19.44
N ARG A 227 -3.83 -8.10 18.34
CA ARG A 227 -5.30 -7.93 18.34
C ARG A 227 -6.08 -9.19 17.98
N ALA A 228 -5.42 -10.25 17.53
CA ALA A 228 -6.08 -11.44 17.03
C ALA A 228 -6.99 -12.09 18.09
N ASP A 229 -6.51 -12.25 19.32
CA ASP A 229 -7.27 -12.92 20.38
C ASP A 229 -8.56 -12.15 20.75
N ALA A 230 -8.46 -10.82 20.87
CA ALA A 230 -9.62 -9.98 21.18
C ALA A 230 -10.66 -10.02 20.04
N VAL A 231 -10.22 -9.97 18.78
CA VAL A 231 -11.12 -10.05 17.62
C VAL A 231 -11.72 -11.44 17.49
N ALA A 232 -10.95 -12.51 17.69
CA ALA A 232 -11.47 -13.86 17.71
C ALA A 232 -12.51 -14.07 18.85
N GLY A 233 -12.27 -13.48 20.02
CA GLY A 233 -13.22 -13.45 21.13
C GLY A 233 -14.53 -12.75 20.74
N ALA A 234 -14.45 -11.62 20.04
CA ALA A 234 -15.62 -10.89 19.55
C ALA A 234 -16.43 -11.72 18.55
N TYR A 235 -15.80 -12.45 17.64
CA TYR A 235 -16.49 -13.38 16.73
C TYR A 235 -17.17 -14.52 17.48
N ARG A 236 -16.49 -15.15 18.45
CA ARG A 236 -17.09 -16.21 19.27
C ARG A 236 -18.31 -15.72 20.04
N ALA A 237 -18.28 -14.50 20.59
CA ALA A 237 -19.41 -13.88 21.26
C ALA A 237 -20.66 -13.71 20.37
N GLN A 238 -20.44 -13.65 19.04
CA GLN A 238 -21.48 -13.61 18.02
C GLN A 238 -21.86 -15.01 17.46
N GLY A 239 -21.38 -16.10 18.07
CA GLY A 239 -21.64 -17.46 17.59
C GLY A 239 -20.80 -17.89 16.37
N LEU A 240 -19.79 -17.13 16.00
CA LEU A 240 -18.88 -17.45 14.89
C LEU A 240 -17.56 -18.02 15.42
N GLY A 241 -17.45 -19.35 15.40
CA GLY A 241 -16.27 -20.10 15.85
C GLY A 241 -15.14 -20.14 14.81
N PRO A 242 -14.01 -20.80 15.16
CA PRO A 242 -12.84 -20.92 14.28
C PRO A 242 -13.09 -21.79 13.05
N ASP A 243 -14.15 -22.57 13.03
CA ASP A 243 -14.65 -23.34 11.89
C ASP A 243 -15.23 -22.45 10.78
N ARG A 244 -15.60 -21.22 11.12
CA ARG A 244 -16.20 -20.22 10.22
C ARG A 244 -15.30 -19.01 9.99
N VAL A 245 -14.60 -18.55 11.03
CA VAL A 245 -13.79 -17.34 10.98
C VAL A 245 -12.40 -17.62 11.53
N THR A 246 -11.40 -17.52 10.68
CA THR A 246 -9.99 -17.52 11.06
C THR A 246 -9.51 -16.10 11.28
N VAL A 247 -8.98 -15.81 12.47
CA VAL A 247 -8.41 -14.49 12.80
C VAL A 247 -6.91 -14.63 12.98
N ALA A 248 -6.14 -13.75 12.31
CA ALA A 248 -4.69 -13.68 12.41
C ALA A 248 -4.22 -12.26 12.63
N GLU A 249 -3.09 -12.07 13.33
CA GLU A 249 -2.46 -10.76 13.44
C GLU A 249 -1.94 -10.27 12.09
N PHE A 250 -1.34 -11.20 11.36
CA PHE A 250 -0.72 -10.95 10.06
C PHE A 250 -0.92 -12.15 9.15
N LEU A 251 -1.11 -11.93 7.86
CA LEU A 251 -1.18 -12.98 6.84
C LEU A 251 0.12 -12.99 6.05
N GLU A 252 0.87 -14.08 6.14
CA GLU A 252 2.16 -14.20 5.46
C GLU A 252 1.99 -14.27 3.95
N ASP A 253 1.04 -15.08 3.48
CA ASP A 253 0.72 -15.23 2.05
C ASP A 253 -0.55 -14.45 1.69
N MET A 254 -0.42 -13.12 1.60
CA MET A 254 -1.49 -12.24 1.14
C MET A 254 -1.97 -12.57 -0.28
N PRO A 255 -1.09 -12.85 -1.29
CA PRO A 255 -1.55 -13.27 -2.61
C PRO A 255 -2.47 -14.48 -2.58
N ALA A 256 -2.14 -15.53 -1.83
CA ALA A 256 -3.00 -16.70 -1.69
C ALA A 256 -4.33 -16.37 -0.99
N ALA A 257 -4.31 -15.53 0.05
CA ALA A 257 -5.53 -15.07 0.72
C ALA A 257 -6.46 -14.31 -0.24
N PHE A 258 -5.92 -13.39 -1.04
CA PHE A 258 -6.68 -12.69 -2.07
C PHE A 258 -7.17 -13.64 -3.17
N ALA A 259 -6.31 -14.57 -3.62
CA ALA A 259 -6.70 -15.56 -4.63
C ALA A 259 -7.87 -16.44 -4.18
N ALA A 260 -7.95 -16.75 -2.90
CA ALA A 260 -9.04 -17.54 -2.32
C ALA A 260 -10.33 -16.72 -2.10
N ALA A 261 -10.25 -15.41 -1.94
CA ALA A 261 -11.38 -14.56 -1.59
C ALA A 261 -12.40 -14.40 -2.72
N ASP A 262 -13.67 -14.29 -2.36
CA ASP A 262 -14.77 -13.89 -3.23
C ASP A 262 -15.12 -12.42 -3.04
N LEU A 263 -14.93 -11.91 -1.82
CA LEU A 263 -15.11 -10.52 -1.44
C LEU A 263 -13.98 -10.11 -0.49
N VAL A 264 -13.42 -8.93 -0.75
CA VAL A 264 -12.43 -8.31 0.15
C VAL A 264 -13.07 -7.14 0.88
N VAL A 265 -13.03 -7.14 2.21
CA VAL A 265 -13.43 -6.01 3.06
C VAL A 265 -12.17 -5.39 3.64
N ALA A 266 -11.87 -4.14 3.31
CA ALA A 266 -10.57 -3.57 3.67
C ALA A 266 -10.56 -2.06 3.88
N ARG A 267 -9.47 -1.57 4.49
CA ARG A 267 -9.04 -0.17 4.32
C ARG A 267 -8.55 0.04 2.89
N SER A 268 -8.61 1.28 2.40
CA SER A 268 -8.22 1.66 1.05
C SER A 268 -6.85 2.36 0.99
N GLY A 269 -5.88 1.81 1.71
CA GLY A 269 -4.48 2.20 1.50
C GLY A 269 -4.06 1.95 0.04
N ALA A 270 -3.15 2.76 -0.51
CA ALA A 270 -2.76 2.69 -1.91
C ALA A 270 -2.33 1.29 -2.37
N MET A 271 -1.59 0.55 -1.52
CA MET A 271 -1.18 -0.81 -1.85
C MET A 271 -2.33 -1.80 -1.78
N THR A 272 -3.19 -1.72 -0.77
CA THR A 272 -4.37 -2.59 -0.70
C THR A 272 -5.29 -2.38 -1.90
N ALA A 273 -5.51 -1.12 -2.31
CA ALA A 273 -6.27 -0.81 -3.53
C ALA A 273 -5.63 -1.42 -4.79
N ALA A 274 -4.30 -1.34 -4.91
CA ALA A 274 -3.57 -1.93 -6.03
C ALA A 274 -3.58 -3.48 -5.98
N GLU A 275 -3.52 -4.09 -4.80
CA GLU A 275 -3.61 -5.53 -4.58
C GLU A 275 -5.01 -6.07 -4.92
N VAL A 276 -6.07 -5.36 -4.51
CA VAL A 276 -7.47 -5.63 -4.90
C VAL A 276 -7.60 -5.64 -6.42
N ALA A 277 -7.07 -4.60 -7.08
CA ALA A 277 -7.11 -4.49 -8.54
C ALA A 277 -6.34 -5.64 -9.20
N ALA A 278 -5.10 -5.89 -8.79
CA ALA A 278 -4.24 -6.93 -9.36
C ALA A 278 -4.85 -8.34 -9.20
N ALA A 279 -5.42 -8.63 -8.03
CA ALA A 279 -6.09 -9.91 -7.77
C ALA A 279 -7.46 -10.02 -8.44
N GLY A 280 -8.00 -8.93 -8.98
CA GLY A 280 -9.34 -8.92 -9.60
C GLY A 280 -10.42 -9.30 -8.59
N ARG A 281 -10.43 -8.70 -7.42
CA ARG A 281 -11.40 -9.02 -6.36
C ARG A 281 -12.42 -7.91 -6.18
N PRO A 282 -13.72 -8.26 -6.10
CA PRO A 282 -14.75 -7.36 -5.62
C PRO A 282 -14.36 -6.87 -4.23
N SER A 283 -14.63 -5.61 -3.92
CA SER A 283 -14.28 -5.10 -2.61
C SER A 283 -15.33 -4.20 -1.98
N LEU A 284 -15.41 -4.26 -0.65
CA LEU A 284 -16.08 -3.30 0.22
C LEU A 284 -14.98 -2.53 0.95
N LEU A 285 -14.82 -1.26 0.63
CA LEU A 285 -13.74 -0.43 1.15
C LEU A 285 -14.26 0.54 2.22
N VAL A 286 -13.60 0.53 3.37
CA VAL A 286 -13.87 1.44 4.48
C VAL A 286 -12.65 2.35 4.66
N PRO A 287 -12.61 3.52 4.00
CA PRO A 287 -11.49 4.45 4.09
C PRO A 287 -11.25 4.90 5.52
N PHE A 288 -9.97 5.07 5.91
CA PHE A 288 -9.62 5.63 7.21
C PHE A 288 -9.89 7.14 7.22
N ALA A 289 -10.85 7.58 8.06
CA ALA A 289 -11.30 8.96 8.09
C ALA A 289 -10.19 9.95 8.48
N ALA A 290 -9.26 9.56 9.37
CA ALA A 290 -8.14 10.39 9.78
C ALA A 290 -6.91 10.28 8.83
N ALA A 291 -7.07 9.66 7.65
CA ALA A 291 -6.00 9.61 6.66
C ALA A 291 -5.63 11.02 6.18
N THR A 292 -4.35 11.33 6.18
CA THR A 292 -3.84 12.65 5.79
C THR A 292 -4.37 13.05 4.41
N HIS A 293 -4.99 14.24 4.33
CA HIS A 293 -5.58 14.77 3.09
C HIS A 293 -6.64 13.86 2.41
N GLY A 294 -7.30 12.95 3.14
CA GLY A 294 -8.34 12.09 2.57
C GLY A 294 -7.87 11.10 1.50
N HIS A 295 -6.57 10.80 1.43
CA HIS A 295 -6.02 9.96 0.36
C HIS A 295 -6.65 8.56 0.31
N GLN A 296 -7.06 7.98 1.46
CA GLN A 296 -7.72 6.67 1.43
C GLN A 296 -9.11 6.73 0.78
N GLU A 297 -9.87 7.79 1.04
CA GLU A 297 -11.16 7.99 0.38
C GLU A 297 -10.97 8.14 -1.14
N ALA A 298 -9.99 8.93 -1.57
CA ALA A 298 -9.68 9.08 -2.99
C ALA A 298 -9.26 7.75 -3.65
N ASN A 299 -8.45 6.94 -2.99
CA ASN A 299 -8.07 5.60 -3.47
C ASN A 299 -9.30 4.68 -3.59
N ALA A 300 -10.21 4.71 -2.60
CA ALA A 300 -11.44 3.91 -2.62
C ALA A 300 -12.38 4.33 -3.75
N ARG A 301 -12.59 5.66 -3.92
CA ARG A 301 -13.44 6.20 -4.98
C ARG A 301 -12.92 5.85 -6.37
N ALA A 302 -11.60 5.89 -6.59
CA ALA A 302 -11.01 5.48 -7.86
C ALA A 302 -11.36 4.04 -8.26
N LEU A 303 -11.41 3.10 -7.30
CA LEU A 303 -11.87 1.73 -7.54
C LEU A 303 -13.40 1.65 -7.70
N ALA A 304 -14.16 2.45 -6.96
CA ALA A 304 -15.62 2.50 -7.08
C ALA A 304 -16.05 3.08 -8.43
N ASP A 305 -15.42 4.14 -8.90
CA ASP A 305 -15.66 4.74 -10.22
C ASP A 305 -15.32 3.78 -11.36
N ALA A 306 -14.34 2.91 -11.15
CA ALA A 306 -14.03 1.81 -12.07
C ALA A 306 -15.05 0.64 -11.99
N GLY A 307 -15.99 0.66 -11.05
CA GLY A 307 -16.94 -0.42 -10.81
C GLY A 307 -16.40 -1.60 -10.03
N ALA A 308 -15.25 -1.46 -9.38
CA ALA A 308 -14.53 -2.55 -8.69
C ALA A 308 -14.80 -2.61 -7.17
N ALA A 309 -15.36 -1.55 -6.60
CA ALA A 309 -15.56 -1.43 -5.16
C ALA A 309 -16.90 -0.79 -4.78
N VAL A 310 -17.41 -1.16 -3.61
CA VAL A 310 -18.38 -0.40 -2.85
C VAL A 310 -17.62 0.36 -1.75
N VAL A 311 -17.98 1.62 -1.50
CA VAL A 311 -17.33 2.45 -0.49
C VAL A 311 -18.33 2.75 0.63
N VAL A 312 -17.95 2.43 1.86
CA VAL A 312 -18.69 2.83 3.07
C VAL A 312 -17.76 3.72 3.88
N LEU A 313 -18.13 4.98 4.09
CA LEU A 313 -17.31 5.89 4.90
C LEU A 313 -17.25 5.39 6.35
N GLU A 314 -16.14 5.64 7.03
CA GLU A 314 -15.94 5.17 8.40
C GLU A 314 -17.02 5.68 9.37
N THR A 315 -17.56 6.89 9.12
CA THR A 315 -18.68 7.47 9.89
C THR A 315 -19.96 6.66 9.77
N ASP A 316 -20.15 5.99 8.63
CA ASP A 316 -21.37 5.25 8.27
C ASP A 316 -21.19 3.73 8.44
N ALA A 317 -19.97 3.30 8.78
CA ALA A 317 -19.59 1.89 8.88
C ALA A 317 -20.06 1.26 10.20
N GLY A 318 -21.37 1.26 10.43
CA GLY A 318 -22.03 0.45 11.46
C GLY A 318 -22.19 -1.02 11.02
N ALA A 319 -22.40 -1.94 12.00
CA ALA A 319 -22.53 -3.37 11.72
C ALA A 319 -23.68 -3.67 10.76
N ALA A 320 -24.84 -3.07 10.94
CA ALA A 320 -26.01 -3.26 10.08
C ALA A 320 -25.70 -2.81 8.64
N ARG A 321 -25.12 -1.62 8.46
CA ARG A 321 -24.76 -1.10 7.12
C ARG A 321 -23.77 -1.99 6.40
N VAL A 322 -22.72 -2.43 7.10
CA VAL A 322 -21.71 -3.34 6.52
C VAL A 322 -22.34 -4.70 6.18
N ALA A 323 -23.23 -5.22 7.04
CA ALA A 323 -23.96 -6.46 6.75
C ALA A 323 -24.84 -6.34 5.50
N ASP A 324 -25.57 -5.22 5.36
CA ASP A 324 -26.44 -4.97 4.20
C ASP A 324 -25.62 -4.99 2.89
N GLU A 325 -24.47 -4.30 2.87
CA GLU A 325 -23.62 -4.29 1.70
C GLU A 325 -23.01 -5.67 1.40
N VAL A 326 -22.53 -6.38 2.43
CA VAL A 326 -21.96 -7.73 2.25
C VAL A 326 -23.03 -8.70 1.73
N VAL A 327 -24.25 -8.69 2.31
CA VAL A 327 -25.36 -9.53 1.83
C VAL A 327 -25.71 -9.17 0.39
N GLY A 328 -25.87 -7.87 0.08
CA GLY A 328 -26.21 -7.41 -1.27
C GLY A 328 -25.18 -7.83 -2.32
N LEU A 329 -23.89 -7.83 -1.96
CA LEU A 329 -22.83 -8.29 -2.84
C LEU A 329 -22.81 -9.82 -2.99
N LEU A 330 -22.83 -10.58 -1.90
CA LEU A 330 -22.75 -12.03 -1.91
C LEU A 330 -24.00 -12.69 -2.51
N SER A 331 -25.16 -12.03 -2.45
CA SER A 331 -26.40 -12.51 -3.05
C SER A 331 -26.52 -12.23 -4.55
N ASP A 332 -25.58 -11.49 -5.13
CA ASP A 332 -25.55 -11.18 -6.58
C ASP A 332 -24.23 -11.65 -7.22
N PRO A 333 -24.13 -12.91 -7.63
CA PRO A 333 -22.92 -13.46 -8.24
C PRO A 333 -22.51 -12.77 -9.56
N LEU A 334 -23.47 -12.21 -10.31
CA LEU A 334 -23.17 -11.49 -11.55
C LEU A 334 -22.52 -10.15 -11.24
N ARG A 335 -22.99 -9.46 -10.22
CA ARG A 335 -22.38 -8.24 -9.72
C ARG A 335 -20.96 -8.47 -9.20
N LEU A 336 -20.76 -9.53 -8.39
CA LEU A 336 -19.42 -9.92 -7.92
C LEU A 336 -18.45 -10.17 -9.08
N LEU A 337 -18.92 -10.91 -10.09
CA LEU A 337 -18.10 -11.19 -11.28
C LEU A 337 -17.74 -9.88 -12.01
N ALA A 338 -18.71 -9.04 -12.29
CA ALA A 338 -18.51 -7.76 -12.98
C ALA A 338 -17.55 -6.85 -12.23
N MET A 339 -17.66 -6.79 -10.89
CA MET A 339 -16.75 -6.04 -10.03
C MET A 339 -15.31 -6.60 -10.06
N GLY A 340 -15.17 -7.94 -10.05
CA GLY A 340 -13.85 -8.57 -10.15
C GLY A 340 -13.16 -8.30 -11.49
N GLU A 341 -13.91 -8.32 -12.60
CA GLU A 341 -13.40 -7.96 -13.92
C GLU A 341 -13.05 -6.46 -14.00
N ALA A 342 -13.87 -5.60 -13.40
CA ALA A 342 -13.58 -4.17 -13.30
C ALA A 342 -12.29 -3.91 -12.51
N ALA A 343 -12.08 -4.63 -11.41
CA ALA A 343 -10.85 -4.58 -10.64
C ALA A 343 -9.63 -4.96 -11.50
N ARG A 344 -9.70 -6.06 -12.25
CA ARG A 344 -8.61 -6.47 -13.18
C ARG A 344 -8.32 -5.41 -14.24
N ARG A 345 -9.34 -4.76 -14.80
CA ARG A 345 -9.14 -3.69 -15.78
C ARG A 345 -8.48 -2.45 -15.17
N ALA A 346 -8.72 -2.18 -13.89
CA ALA A 346 -8.10 -1.07 -13.16
C ALA A 346 -6.64 -1.36 -12.75
N ALA A 347 -6.22 -2.61 -12.80
CA ALA A 347 -4.85 -3.01 -12.45
C ALA A 347 -3.83 -2.51 -13.48
N VAL A 348 -2.61 -2.27 -13.01
CA VAL A 348 -1.48 -1.87 -13.86
C VAL A 348 -0.40 -2.95 -13.80
N PRO A 349 -0.45 -3.96 -14.68
CA PRO A 349 0.60 -4.98 -14.74
C PRO A 349 1.97 -4.38 -15.07
N GLY A 350 3.03 -4.97 -14.52
CA GLY A 350 4.40 -4.53 -14.77
C GLY A 350 4.74 -3.18 -14.15
N ALA A 351 4.01 -2.73 -13.11
CA ALA A 351 4.26 -1.44 -12.46
C ALA A 351 5.70 -1.30 -11.93
N ALA A 352 6.26 -2.37 -11.33
CA ALA A 352 7.66 -2.37 -10.88
C ALA A 352 8.63 -2.16 -12.06
N SER A 353 8.36 -2.82 -13.19
CA SER A 353 9.15 -2.70 -14.42
C SER A 353 9.10 -1.28 -15.00
N LYS A 354 7.90 -0.69 -15.11
CA LYS A 354 7.71 0.70 -15.56
C LYS A 354 8.41 1.71 -14.65
N LEU A 355 8.32 1.51 -13.33
CA LEU A 355 9.02 2.37 -12.37
C LEU A 355 10.54 2.23 -12.49
N ALA A 356 11.03 1.00 -12.65
CA ALA A 356 12.46 0.76 -12.90
C ALA A 356 12.95 1.43 -14.20
N ASP A 357 12.14 1.45 -15.29
CA ASP A 357 12.46 2.20 -16.50
C ASP A 357 12.64 3.69 -16.21
N VAL A 358 11.76 4.29 -15.43
CA VAL A 358 11.86 5.71 -15.03
C VAL A 358 13.16 5.95 -14.26
N VAL A 359 13.53 5.07 -13.32
CA VAL A 359 14.74 5.17 -12.50
C VAL A 359 16.00 5.02 -13.37
N LEU A 360 16.07 4.00 -14.21
CA LEU A 360 17.22 3.73 -15.08
C LEU A 360 17.41 4.84 -16.13
N ASN A 361 16.32 5.37 -16.68
CA ASN A 361 16.37 6.49 -17.61
C ASN A 361 16.80 7.80 -16.93
N ALA A 362 16.45 8.03 -15.68
CA ALA A 362 16.95 9.17 -14.90
C ALA A 362 18.47 9.03 -14.66
N ALA A 363 18.93 7.84 -14.25
CA ALA A 363 20.34 7.56 -13.98
C ALA A 363 21.25 7.71 -15.22
N ARG A 364 20.77 7.40 -16.43
CA ARG A 364 21.51 7.55 -17.70
C ARG A 364 21.72 9.01 -18.13
N ARG A 365 20.93 9.93 -17.63
CA ARG A 365 20.96 11.36 -17.99
C ARG A 365 21.77 12.20 -16.98
N ALA A 366 22.49 11.56 -16.07
CA ALA A 366 23.47 12.26 -15.25
C ALA A 366 24.53 12.91 -16.17
N PRO A 367 24.89 14.18 -15.93
CA PRO A 367 25.87 14.90 -16.74
C PRO A 367 27.26 14.24 -16.69
#